data_b4d534cee874d41d7dec752c37aa869c
#
_entry.id   b4d534cee874d41d7dec752c37aa869c
#
_cell.length_a   1.000
_cell.length_b   1.000
_cell.length_c   1.000
_cell.angle_alpha   90.00
_cell.angle_beta   90.00
_cell.angle_gamma   90.00
#
_symmetry.space_group_name_H-M   'P 1'
#
loop_
_entity.id
_entity.type
_entity.pdbx_description
1 polymer ?
#
loop_
_entity_poly.entity_id
_entity_poly.type
_entity_poly.pdbx_seq_one_letter_code
_entity_poly.pdbx_strand_id
1 'polypeptide(L)'
;LFSNNPPGYERHESSIVETDVRTRDMIKTRKFKYLWVMYLMAAIPGLFVLGASANIGIEVGGLERSVALGLITVLAITNGASRLLAGYLADKFGPLRIIQSSFIITILSTVLLISHLNQVMFIIGIAGIVVGYGGFLALFPVYTNRAFGSHWYGSNYSIVYQAYGIASLIGIGGLLILDGNFTSLFIAVVATSLIGLILAFRIEGFGKNKTEA
;
A
#
# COMPACT_ATOMS: atom_id res chain seq x y z
N LEU A 1 -9.50 7.18 32.71
CA LEU A 1 -10.89 7.69 32.60
C LEU A 1 -11.71 7.03 31.48
N PHE A 2 -11.19 5.96 30.81
CA PHE A 2 -11.87 5.27 29.71
C PHE A 2 -11.89 3.72 29.90
N SER A 3 -12.17 3.23 31.09
CA SER A 3 -12.11 1.79 31.37
C SER A 3 -13.46 1.09 31.57
N ASN A 4 -14.59 1.74 31.33
CA ASN A 4 -15.89 1.10 31.50
C ASN A 4 -16.50 0.77 30.14
N ASN A 5 -16.45 -0.51 29.76
CA ASN A 5 -17.33 -1.02 28.71
C ASN A 5 -18.79 -0.82 29.14
N PRO A 6 -19.70 -0.44 28.25
CA PRO A 6 -21.11 -0.32 28.57
C PRO A 6 -21.64 -1.66 29.10
N PRO A 7 -22.64 -1.65 30.03
CA PRO A 7 -23.23 -2.86 30.57
C PRO A 7 -23.78 -3.74 29.42
N GLY A 8 -23.38 -5.00 29.37
CA GLY A 8 -23.81 -5.95 28.32
C GLY A 8 -22.89 -6.02 27.10
N TYR A 9 -21.75 -5.32 27.07
CA TYR A 9 -20.76 -5.49 26.03
C TYR A 9 -19.95 -6.77 26.29
N GLU A 10 -20.38 -7.87 25.69
CA GLU A 10 -19.55 -9.06 25.55
C GLU A 10 -18.54 -8.81 24.44
N ARG A 11 -17.26 -8.78 24.79
CA ARG A 11 -16.18 -8.75 23.81
C ARG A 11 -16.29 -10.05 23.03
N HIS A 12 -16.71 -10.01 21.76
CA HIS A 12 -16.56 -11.14 20.87
C HIS A 12 -15.06 -11.47 20.81
N GLU A 13 -14.62 -12.43 21.62
CA GLU A 13 -13.34 -13.07 21.47
C GLU A 13 -13.37 -13.76 20.10
N SER A 14 -12.78 -13.10 19.12
CA SER A 14 -12.44 -13.79 17.89
C SER A 14 -11.52 -14.95 18.27
N SER A 15 -11.99 -16.16 18.04
CA SER A 15 -11.37 -17.44 18.43
C SER A 15 -10.05 -17.76 17.68
N ILE A 16 -9.31 -16.74 17.26
CA ILE A 16 -7.94 -16.83 16.78
C ILE A 16 -7.08 -16.09 17.80
N VAL A 17 -6.69 -16.81 18.84
CA VAL A 17 -5.62 -16.39 19.75
C VAL A 17 -4.30 -16.48 18.97
N GLU A 18 -4.06 -15.55 18.06
CA GLU A 18 -2.70 -15.23 17.68
C GLU A 18 -2.07 -14.57 18.91
N THR A 19 -0.97 -15.10 19.39
CA THR A 19 -0.25 -14.60 20.55
C THR A 19 0.06 -13.11 20.35
N ASP A 20 -0.56 -12.26 21.19
CA ASP A 20 -0.32 -10.83 21.20
C ASP A 20 1.16 -10.53 21.40
N VAL A 21 1.77 -9.91 20.41
CA VAL A 21 3.21 -9.62 20.42
C VAL A 21 3.45 -8.18 20.84
N ARG A 22 4.27 -7.98 21.89
CA ARG A 22 4.68 -6.63 22.29
C ARG A 22 5.56 -5.99 21.23
N THR A 23 5.44 -4.68 21.06
CA THR A 23 6.18 -3.90 20.07
C THR A 23 7.69 -4.14 20.11
N ARG A 24 8.27 -4.21 21.32
CA ARG A 24 9.70 -4.49 21.53
C ARG A 24 10.14 -5.84 20.96
N ASP A 25 9.27 -6.84 20.99
CA ASP A 25 9.56 -8.17 20.49
C ASP A 25 9.22 -8.28 19.01
N MET A 26 8.15 -7.61 18.57
CA MET A 26 7.75 -7.49 17.16
C MET A 26 8.90 -6.99 16.29
N ILE A 27 9.57 -5.89 16.68
CA ILE A 27 10.65 -5.27 15.87
C ILE A 27 11.85 -6.19 15.63
N LYS A 28 12.05 -7.20 16.48
CA LYS A 28 13.12 -8.20 16.35
C LYS A 28 12.77 -9.29 15.33
N THR A 29 11.49 -9.47 15.02
CA THR A 29 11.02 -10.56 14.15
C THR A 29 11.39 -10.32 12.68
N ARG A 30 11.68 -11.41 11.95
CA ARG A 30 11.84 -11.35 10.50
C ARG A 30 10.54 -10.89 9.82
N LYS A 31 9.38 -11.32 10.34
CA LYS A 31 8.05 -10.95 9.82
C LYS A 31 7.85 -9.44 9.82
N PHE A 32 8.24 -8.74 10.91
CA PHE A 32 8.20 -7.28 10.98
C PHE A 32 9.11 -6.63 9.93
N LYS A 33 10.35 -7.08 9.80
CA LYS A 33 11.31 -6.52 8.83
C LYS A 33 10.78 -6.61 7.40
N TYR A 34 10.22 -7.77 7.02
CA TYR A 34 9.60 -7.96 5.72
C TYR A 34 8.37 -7.05 5.54
N LEU A 35 7.48 -6.98 6.54
CA LEU A 35 6.30 -6.14 6.51
C LEU A 35 6.66 -4.66 6.36
N TRP A 36 7.64 -4.19 7.12
CA TRP A 36 8.07 -2.80 7.12
C TRP A 36 8.65 -2.37 5.77
N VAL A 37 9.58 -3.17 5.21
CA VAL A 37 10.15 -2.91 3.88
C VAL A 37 9.08 -3.03 2.79
N MET A 38 8.20 -4.02 2.89
CA MET A 38 7.09 -4.19 1.96
C MET A 38 6.17 -2.95 1.96
N TYR A 39 5.86 -2.39 3.13
CA TYR A 39 5.04 -1.18 3.22
C TYR A 39 5.76 0.06 2.67
N LEU A 40 7.06 0.19 2.93
CA LEU A 40 7.90 1.22 2.31
C LEU A 40 7.80 1.15 0.79
N MET A 41 8.03 -0.03 0.20
CA MET A 41 7.97 -0.25 -1.25
C MET A 41 6.57 -0.02 -1.82
N ALA A 42 5.51 -0.34 -1.09
CA ALA A 42 4.13 -0.15 -1.49
C ALA A 42 3.70 1.33 -1.51
N ALA A 43 4.24 2.13 -0.58
CA ALA A 43 3.82 3.53 -0.44
C ALA A 43 4.47 4.46 -1.48
N ILE A 44 5.72 4.20 -1.88
CA ILE A 44 6.47 5.04 -2.83
C ILE A 44 5.70 5.29 -4.14
N PRO A 45 5.18 4.28 -4.86
CA PRO A 45 4.45 4.48 -6.11
C PRO A 45 3.27 5.43 -6.02
N GLY A 46 2.43 5.24 -5.03
CA GLY A 46 1.21 6.02 -4.89
C GLY A 46 1.47 7.45 -4.44
N LEU A 47 2.41 7.65 -3.51
CA LEU A 47 2.81 8.99 -3.06
C LEU A 47 3.42 9.80 -4.20
N PHE A 48 4.26 9.14 -5.01
CA PHE A 48 4.84 9.76 -6.19
C PHE A 48 3.76 10.15 -7.21
N VAL A 49 2.90 9.21 -7.63
CA VAL A 49 1.89 9.45 -8.66
C VAL A 49 0.86 10.49 -8.23
N LEU A 50 0.38 10.43 -6.98
CA LEU A 50 -0.57 11.42 -6.47
C LEU A 50 0.07 12.80 -6.32
N GLY A 51 1.33 12.87 -5.86
CA GLY A 51 2.06 14.13 -5.70
C GLY A 51 2.36 14.84 -7.02
N ALA A 52 2.61 14.08 -8.08
CA ALA A 52 2.96 14.60 -9.40
C ALA A 52 1.84 14.48 -10.44
N SER A 53 0.62 14.09 -10.04
CA SER A 53 -0.46 13.69 -10.96
C SER A 53 -0.80 14.73 -12.02
N ALA A 54 -0.81 16.03 -11.69
CA ALA A 54 -1.06 17.09 -12.66
C ALA A 54 0.07 17.18 -13.70
N ASN A 55 1.33 17.16 -13.25
CA ASN A 55 2.49 17.23 -14.16
C ASN A 55 2.59 15.99 -15.03
N ILE A 56 2.35 14.79 -14.45
CA ILE A 56 2.26 13.55 -15.21
C ILE A 56 1.14 13.64 -16.26
N GLY A 57 0.00 14.22 -15.89
CA GLY A 57 -1.12 14.43 -16.81
C GLY A 57 -0.75 15.31 -17.99
N ILE A 58 -0.05 16.41 -17.76
CA ILE A 58 0.37 17.37 -18.81
C ILE A 58 1.52 16.79 -19.64
N GLU A 59 2.61 16.37 -19.00
CA GLU A 59 3.85 16.05 -19.70
C GLU A 59 3.86 14.64 -20.31
N VAL A 60 3.21 13.67 -19.64
CA VAL A 60 3.16 12.30 -20.12
C VAL A 60 1.82 12.01 -20.83
N GLY A 61 0.70 12.46 -20.25
CA GLY A 61 -0.63 12.22 -20.80
C GLY A 61 -1.02 13.16 -21.94
N GLY A 62 -0.26 14.24 -22.17
CA GLY A 62 -0.61 15.27 -23.15
C GLY A 62 -1.95 15.94 -22.87
N LEU A 63 -2.37 16.00 -21.59
CA LEU A 63 -3.64 16.58 -21.18
C LEU A 63 -3.54 18.10 -21.12
N GLU A 64 -4.61 18.77 -21.48
CA GLU A 64 -4.76 20.20 -21.20
C GLU A 64 -4.70 20.45 -19.69
N ARG A 65 -4.13 21.59 -19.28
CA ARG A 65 -3.90 21.93 -17.86
C ARG A 65 -5.18 21.86 -17.00
N SER A 66 -6.31 22.31 -17.55
CA SER A 66 -7.61 22.25 -16.89
C SER A 66 -8.04 20.80 -16.60
N VAL A 67 -7.87 19.92 -17.58
CA VAL A 67 -8.19 18.48 -17.47
C VAL A 67 -7.23 17.78 -16.50
N ALA A 68 -5.93 18.08 -16.58
CA ALA A 68 -4.92 17.52 -15.67
C ALA A 68 -5.17 17.91 -14.19
N LEU A 69 -5.64 19.12 -13.94
CA LEU A 69 -6.05 19.53 -12.59
C LEU A 69 -7.32 18.79 -12.13
N GLY A 70 -8.28 18.56 -13.03
CA GLY A 70 -9.46 17.72 -12.74
C GLY A 70 -9.12 16.27 -12.44
N LEU A 71 -8.06 15.74 -13.05
CA LEU A 71 -7.56 14.38 -12.81
C LEU A 71 -7.20 14.14 -11.33
N ILE A 72 -6.66 15.15 -10.63
CA ILE A 72 -6.35 15.05 -9.19
C ILE A 72 -7.57 14.61 -8.39
N THR A 73 -8.71 15.24 -8.64
CA THR A 73 -9.99 14.93 -7.95
C THR A 73 -10.44 13.51 -8.26
N VAL A 74 -10.39 13.11 -9.52
CA VAL A 74 -10.76 11.75 -9.95
C VAL A 74 -9.87 10.70 -9.28
N LEU A 75 -8.56 10.94 -9.23
CA LEU A 75 -7.62 10.03 -8.58
C LEU A 75 -7.83 9.97 -7.06
N ALA A 76 -8.16 11.08 -6.41
CA ALA A 76 -8.49 11.10 -4.99
C ALA A 76 -9.74 10.27 -4.67
N ILE A 77 -10.80 10.38 -5.48
CA ILE A 77 -12.02 9.58 -5.36
C ILE A 77 -11.69 8.10 -5.61
N THR A 78 -10.92 7.79 -6.65
CA THR A 78 -10.47 6.43 -6.98
C THR A 78 -9.69 5.81 -5.82
N ASN A 79 -8.78 6.56 -5.19
CA ASN A 79 -8.05 6.11 -4.02
C ASN A 79 -8.99 5.79 -2.83
N GLY A 80 -9.95 6.68 -2.55
CA GLY A 80 -10.94 6.45 -1.49
C GLY A 80 -11.78 5.19 -1.74
N ALA A 81 -12.32 5.05 -2.96
CA ALA A 81 -13.13 3.90 -3.35
C ALA A 81 -12.34 2.58 -3.31
N SER A 82 -11.07 2.61 -3.74
CA SER A 82 -10.21 1.42 -3.73
C SER A 82 -9.93 0.89 -2.32
N ARG A 83 -9.87 1.76 -1.30
CA ARG A 83 -9.74 1.33 0.11
C ARG A 83 -10.91 0.50 0.58
N LEU A 84 -12.13 0.93 0.24
CA LEU A 84 -13.37 0.21 0.60
C LEU A 84 -13.41 -1.14 -0.11
N LEU A 85 -13.11 -1.15 -1.41
CA LEU A 85 -13.08 -2.38 -2.19
C LEU A 85 -12.01 -3.35 -1.69
N ALA A 86 -10.81 -2.87 -1.39
CA ALA A 86 -9.73 -3.69 -0.87
C ALA A 86 -10.06 -4.27 0.51
N GLY A 87 -10.69 -3.50 1.39
CA GLY A 87 -11.17 -4.00 2.70
C GLY A 87 -12.17 -5.13 2.51
N TYR A 88 -13.21 -4.93 1.70
CA TYR A 88 -14.21 -5.97 1.40
C TYR A 88 -13.59 -7.24 0.81
N LEU A 89 -12.68 -7.10 -0.15
CA LEU A 89 -12.00 -8.25 -0.75
C LEU A 89 -11.04 -8.95 0.23
N ALA A 90 -10.42 -8.20 1.14
CA ALA A 90 -9.54 -8.77 2.16
C ALA A 90 -10.29 -9.61 3.20
N ASP A 91 -11.53 -9.28 3.50
CA ASP A 91 -12.38 -10.10 4.37
C ASP A 91 -12.69 -11.46 3.71
N LYS A 92 -12.85 -11.49 2.39
CA LYS A 92 -13.16 -12.71 1.63
C LYS A 92 -11.93 -13.55 1.29
N PHE A 93 -10.82 -12.92 0.88
CA PHE A 93 -9.65 -13.61 0.32
C PHE A 93 -8.40 -13.53 1.20
N GLY A 94 -8.45 -12.73 2.27
CA GLY A 94 -7.33 -12.44 3.15
C GLY A 94 -6.49 -11.24 2.69
N PRO A 95 -5.97 -10.44 3.65
CA PRO A 95 -5.30 -9.18 3.35
C PRO A 95 -4.01 -9.35 2.54
N LEU A 96 -3.24 -10.43 2.78
CA LEU A 96 -1.97 -10.63 2.08
C LEU A 96 -2.16 -10.89 0.57
N ARG A 97 -3.18 -11.67 0.20
CA ARG A 97 -3.49 -11.92 -1.23
C ARG A 97 -3.90 -10.63 -1.94
N ILE A 98 -4.64 -9.76 -1.28
CA ILE A 98 -5.04 -8.47 -1.87
C ILE A 98 -3.85 -7.51 -1.93
N ILE A 99 -2.92 -7.54 -0.96
CA ILE A 99 -1.64 -6.82 -1.06
C ILE A 99 -0.83 -7.29 -2.28
N GLN A 100 -0.73 -8.61 -2.50
CA GLN A 100 -0.06 -9.18 -3.68
C GLN A 100 -0.73 -8.72 -4.98
N SER A 101 -2.07 -8.78 -5.06
CA SER A 101 -2.84 -8.29 -6.21
C SER A 101 -2.64 -6.79 -6.44
N SER A 102 -2.56 -5.98 -5.38
CA SER A 102 -2.30 -4.54 -5.47
C SER A 102 -0.92 -4.24 -6.07
N PHE A 103 0.12 -5.00 -5.72
CA PHE A 103 1.43 -4.87 -6.36
C PHE A 103 1.38 -5.24 -7.84
N ILE A 104 0.70 -6.33 -8.19
CA ILE A 104 0.54 -6.77 -9.59
C ILE A 104 -0.19 -5.68 -10.41
N ILE A 105 -1.30 -5.15 -9.88
CA ILE A 105 -2.04 -4.05 -10.52
C ILE A 105 -1.12 -2.84 -10.71
N THR A 106 -0.36 -2.44 -9.71
CA THR A 106 0.57 -1.30 -9.78
C THR A 106 1.63 -1.52 -10.87
N ILE A 107 2.22 -2.72 -10.96
CA ILE A 107 3.24 -3.05 -11.97
C ILE A 107 2.63 -2.97 -13.37
N LEU A 108 1.51 -3.66 -13.62
CA LEU A 108 0.86 -3.70 -14.92
C LEU A 108 0.41 -2.29 -15.37
N SER A 109 -0.13 -1.51 -14.45
CA SER A 109 -0.56 -0.14 -14.69
C SER A 109 0.61 0.78 -15.02
N THR A 110 1.76 0.60 -14.36
CA THR A 110 2.97 1.39 -14.64
C THR A 110 3.57 1.01 -15.99
N VAL A 111 3.58 -0.28 -16.35
CA VAL A 111 4.00 -0.73 -17.68
C VAL A 111 3.11 -0.14 -18.77
N LEU A 112 1.80 -0.06 -18.51
CA LEU A 112 0.84 0.58 -19.42
C LEU A 112 1.14 2.08 -19.60
N LEU A 113 1.53 2.78 -18.53
CA LEU A 113 1.95 4.19 -18.60
C LEU A 113 3.22 4.39 -19.44
N ILE A 114 4.22 3.51 -19.30
CA ILE A 114 5.47 3.58 -20.05
C ILE A 114 5.23 3.35 -21.55
N SER A 115 4.25 2.55 -21.92
CA SER A 115 3.99 2.19 -23.34
C SER A 115 3.37 3.31 -24.18
N HIS A 116 2.88 4.41 -23.59
CA HIS A 116 2.38 5.63 -24.25
C HIS A 116 1.41 5.42 -25.43
N LEU A 117 0.52 4.41 -25.38
CA LEU A 117 -0.30 4.03 -26.54
C LEU A 117 -1.39 5.04 -26.89
N ASN A 118 -2.11 5.58 -25.90
CA ASN A 118 -3.12 6.63 -26.08
C ASN A 118 -3.60 7.20 -24.73
N GLN A 119 -4.39 8.29 -24.76
CA GLN A 119 -4.91 8.95 -23.55
C GLN A 119 -5.77 8.03 -22.66
N VAL A 120 -6.55 7.13 -23.25
CA VAL A 120 -7.40 6.20 -22.46
C VAL A 120 -6.52 5.24 -21.67
N MET A 121 -5.51 4.67 -22.30
CA MET A 121 -4.55 3.79 -21.62
C MET A 121 -3.72 4.52 -20.56
N PHE A 122 -3.39 5.80 -20.80
CA PHE A 122 -2.78 6.66 -19.80
C PHE A 122 -3.67 6.81 -18.57
N ILE A 123 -4.96 7.13 -18.74
CA ILE A 123 -5.92 7.30 -17.63
C ILE A 123 -6.09 5.98 -16.86
N ILE A 124 -6.22 4.85 -17.55
CA ILE A 124 -6.32 3.52 -16.95
C ILE A 124 -5.03 3.20 -16.15
N GLY A 125 -3.86 3.48 -16.72
CA GLY A 125 -2.58 3.23 -16.07
C GLY A 125 -2.41 4.04 -14.79
N ILE A 126 -2.64 5.35 -14.84
CA ILE A 126 -2.50 6.20 -13.66
C ILE A 126 -3.54 5.85 -12.58
N ALA A 127 -4.78 5.58 -12.97
CA ALA A 127 -5.84 5.15 -12.05
C ALA A 127 -5.52 3.80 -11.39
N GLY A 128 -4.97 2.84 -12.14
CA GLY A 128 -4.61 1.53 -11.61
C GLY A 128 -3.49 1.58 -10.55
N ILE A 129 -2.50 2.47 -10.70
CA ILE A 129 -1.49 2.70 -9.65
C ILE A 129 -2.16 3.23 -8.38
N VAL A 130 -3.10 4.14 -8.52
CA VAL A 130 -3.85 4.74 -7.40
C VAL A 130 -4.77 3.72 -6.73
N VAL A 131 -5.37 2.81 -7.50
CA VAL A 131 -6.15 1.67 -6.96
C VAL A 131 -5.27 0.76 -6.11
N GLY A 132 -4.09 0.38 -6.61
CA GLY A 132 -3.12 -0.41 -5.86
C GLY A 132 -2.71 0.29 -4.55
N TYR A 133 -2.41 1.57 -4.62
CA TYR A 133 -2.03 2.37 -3.46
C TYR A 133 -3.12 2.48 -2.39
N GLY A 134 -4.37 2.71 -2.79
CA GLY A 134 -5.50 2.71 -1.86
C GLY A 134 -5.67 1.35 -1.16
N GLY A 135 -5.47 0.25 -1.90
CA GLY A 135 -5.43 -1.09 -1.34
C GLY A 135 -4.37 -1.24 -0.25
N PHE A 136 -3.15 -0.78 -0.49
CA PHE A 136 -2.08 -0.83 0.52
C PHE A 136 -2.45 -0.09 1.79
N LEU A 137 -2.96 1.14 1.69
CA LEU A 137 -3.33 1.95 2.86
C LEU A 137 -4.43 1.31 3.73
N ALA A 138 -5.35 0.56 3.13
CA ALA A 138 -6.37 -0.17 3.85
C ALA A 138 -5.84 -1.46 4.49
N LEU A 139 -4.90 -2.15 3.84
CA LEU A 139 -4.58 -3.53 4.16
C LEU A 139 -3.38 -3.70 5.11
N PHE A 140 -2.41 -2.79 5.11
CA PHE A 140 -1.27 -2.87 6.03
C PHE A 140 -1.69 -2.80 7.51
N PRO A 141 -2.65 -1.93 7.94
CA PRO A 141 -3.18 -1.98 9.30
C PRO A 141 -3.85 -3.31 9.61
N VAL A 142 -4.70 -3.82 8.71
CA VAL A 142 -5.40 -5.10 8.89
C VAL A 142 -4.40 -6.26 8.99
N TYR A 143 -3.41 -6.29 8.11
CA TYR A 143 -2.38 -7.32 8.14
C TYR A 143 -1.52 -7.25 9.41
N THR A 144 -1.16 -6.04 9.87
CA THR A 144 -0.41 -5.85 11.11
C THR A 144 -1.17 -6.40 12.31
N ASN A 145 -2.47 -6.12 12.41
CA ASN A 145 -3.32 -6.64 13.47
C ASN A 145 -3.37 -8.18 13.44
N ARG A 146 -3.62 -8.78 12.27
CA ARG A 146 -3.65 -10.25 12.11
C ARG A 146 -2.29 -10.91 12.38
N ALA A 147 -1.19 -10.21 12.10
CA ALA A 147 0.16 -10.76 12.22
C ALA A 147 0.74 -10.71 13.63
N PHE A 148 0.33 -9.72 14.44
CA PHE A 148 0.95 -9.42 15.74
C PHE A 148 -0.06 -9.29 16.90
N GLY A 149 -1.35 -9.52 16.63
CA GLY A 149 -2.43 -9.47 17.62
C GLY A 149 -2.98 -8.08 17.87
N SER A 150 -4.10 -8.04 18.61
CA SER A 150 -4.90 -6.81 18.81
C SER A 150 -4.50 -6.02 20.05
N HIS A 151 -3.93 -6.67 21.07
CA HIS A 151 -3.66 -6.03 22.35
C HIS A 151 -2.66 -4.86 22.26
N TRP A 152 -1.59 -5.03 21.48
CA TRP A 152 -0.55 -4.02 21.25
C TRP A 152 -0.66 -3.34 19.89
N TYR A 153 -1.82 -3.48 19.21
CA TYR A 153 -1.99 -3.06 17.83
C TYR A 153 -1.62 -1.59 17.59
N GLY A 154 -2.09 -0.67 18.42
CA GLY A 154 -1.80 0.76 18.25
C GLY A 154 -0.30 1.07 18.23
N SER A 155 0.46 0.50 19.19
CA SER A 155 1.91 0.66 19.26
C SER A 155 2.62 -0.08 18.13
N ASN A 156 2.16 -1.27 17.77
CA ASN A 156 2.73 -2.07 16.69
C ASN A 156 2.57 -1.38 15.34
N TYR A 157 1.35 -0.91 15.05
CA TYR A 157 1.07 -0.27 13.79
C TYR A 157 1.75 1.10 13.67
N SER A 158 1.93 1.86 14.75
CA SER A 158 2.63 3.14 14.70
C SER A 158 4.09 2.97 14.22
N ILE A 159 4.77 1.89 14.62
CA ILE A 159 6.13 1.58 14.14
C ILE A 159 6.11 1.09 12.68
N VAL A 160 5.11 0.28 12.30
CA VAL A 160 4.95 -0.15 10.89
C VAL A 160 4.66 1.07 10.00
N TYR A 161 3.84 2.00 10.46
CA TYR A 161 3.45 3.20 9.72
C TYR A 161 4.61 4.19 9.47
N GLN A 162 5.71 4.11 10.22
CA GLN A 162 6.91 4.91 9.95
C GLN A 162 7.48 4.66 8.54
N ALA A 163 7.30 3.44 8.00
CA ALA A 163 7.67 3.12 6.63
C ALA A 163 6.98 4.06 5.61
N TYR A 164 5.71 4.40 5.86
CA TYR A 164 4.97 5.35 5.04
C TYR A 164 5.57 6.76 5.10
N GLY A 165 5.95 7.23 6.30
CA GLY A 165 6.61 8.53 6.47
C GLY A 165 7.92 8.62 5.69
N ILE A 166 8.75 7.57 5.76
CA ILE A 166 10.01 7.49 5.00
C ILE A 166 9.73 7.41 3.50
N ALA A 167 8.71 6.64 3.07
CA ALA A 167 8.30 6.58 1.67
C ALA A 167 7.90 7.95 1.11
N SER A 168 7.27 8.81 1.93
CA SER A 168 6.89 10.15 1.50
C SER A 168 8.10 11.04 1.22
N LEU A 169 9.14 10.94 2.04
CA LEU A 169 10.40 11.66 1.82
C LEU A 169 11.12 11.16 0.55
N ILE A 170 11.13 9.85 0.33
CA ILE A 170 11.72 9.24 -0.87
C ILE A 170 10.92 9.64 -2.11
N GLY A 171 9.58 9.64 -2.07
CA GLY A 171 8.72 10.03 -3.18
C GLY A 171 8.93 11.49 -3.60
N ILE A 172 8.95 12.41 -2.63
CA ILE A 172 9.21 13.84 -2.89
C ILE A 172 10.67 14.05 -3.34
N GLY A 173 11.63 13.43 -2.67
CA GLY A 173 13.04 13.52 -3.02
C GLY A 173 13.35 12.96 -4.41
N GLY A 174 12.69 11.87 -4.79
CA GLY A 174 12.80 11.28 -6.13
C GLY A 174 12.35 12.25 -7.24
N LEU A 175 11.26 12.98 -7.01
CA LEU A 175 10.79 14.01 -7.94
C LEU A 175 11.84 15.11 -8.15
N LEU A 176 12.49 15.55 -7.07
CA LEU A 176 13.50 16.60 -7.11
C LEU A 176 14.82 16.13 -7.76
N ILE A 177 15.26 14.91 -7.44
CA ILE A 177 16.55 14.36 -7.90
C ILE A 177 16.50 13.99 -9.38
N LEU A 178 15.37 13.46 -9.85
CA LEU A 178 15.22 13.01 -11.24
C LEU A 178 14.75 14.12 -12.20
N ASP A 179 14.66 15.35 -11.71
CA ASP A 179 14.41 16.57 -12.49
C ASP A 179 13.28 16.42 -13.52
N GLY A 180 12.16 15.84 -13.08
CA GLY A 180 10.97 15.62 -13.93
C GLY A 180 11.10 14.48 -14.95
N ASN A 181 12.14 13.66 -14.92
CA ASN A 181 12.24 12.50 -15.81
C ASN A 181 11.25 11.38 -15.37
N PHE A 182 10.01 11.48 -15.85
CA PHE A 182 8.94 10.55 -15.50
C PHE A 182 9.23 9.10 -15.92
N THR A 183 9.96 8.87 -17.01
CA THR A 183 10.34 7.51 -17.42
C THR A 183 11.20 6.84 -16.37
N SER A 184 12.23 7.50 -15.88
CA SER A 184 13.08 6.98 -14.79
C SER A 184 12.29 6.73 -13.50
N LEU A 185 11.32 7.61 -13.21
CA LEU A 185 10.45 7.48 -12.06
C LEU A 185 9.51 6.27 -12.20
N PHE A 186 8.92 6.02 -13.37
CA PHE A 186 8.09 4.84 -13.61
C PHE A 186 8.90 3.54 -13.53
N ILE A 187 10.15 3.55 -13.99
CA ILE A 187 11.07 2.40 -13.82
C ILE A 187 11.30 2.14 -12.32
N ALA A 188 11.52 3.18 -11.53
CA ALA A 188 11.66 3.06 -10.08
C ALA A 188 10.37 2.54 -9.41
N VAL A 189 9.19 2.95 -9.88
CA VAL A 189 7.89 2.43 -9.42
C VAL A 189 7.76 0.94 -9.70
N VAL A 190 8.13 0.48 -10.89
CA VAL A 190 8.13 -0.96 -11.23
C VAL A 190 9.11 -1.71 -10.33
N ALA A 191 10.34 -1.21 -10.17
CA ALA A 191 11.36 -1.86 -9.35
C ALA A 191 10.93 -2.00 -7.88
N THR A 192 10.43 -0.91 -7.27
CA THR A 192 9.93 -0.93 -5.88
C THR A 192 8.74 -1.86 -5.73
N SER A 193 7.81 -1.87 -6.68
CA SER A 193 6.64 -2.75 -6.67
C SER A 193 7.03 -4.23 -6.83
N LEU A 194 8.03 -4.54 -7.65
CA LEU A 194 8.57 -5.91 -7.78
C LEU A 194 9.22 -6.40 -6.48
N ILE A 195 10.04 -5.55 -5.84
CA ILE A 195 10.63 -5.85 -4.53
C ILE A 195 9.52 -6.11 -3.50
N GLY A 196 8.52 -5.23 -3.44
CA GLY A 196 7.37 -5.38 -2.55
C GLY A 196 6.60 -6.68 -2.78
N LEU A 197 6.35 -7.04 -4.04
CA LEU A 197 5.68 -8.29 -4.43
C LEU A 197 6.48 -9.53 -4.00
N ILE A 198 7.79 -9.54 -4.23
CA ILE A 198 8.69 -10.64 -3.80
C ILE A 198 8.63 -10.80 -2.27
N LEU A 199 8.66 -9.68 -1.53
CA LEU A 199 8.56 -9.71 -0.07
C LEU A 199 7.19 -10.22 0.39
N ALA A 200 6.10 -9.87 -0.32
CA ALA A 200 4.76 -10.35 -0.03
C ALA A 200 4.61 -11.86 -0.20
N PHE A 201 5.26 -12.46 -1.19
CA PHE A 201 5.31 -13.93 -1.33
C PHE A 201 6.19 -14.58 -0.27
N ARG A 202 7.32 -13.96 0.09
CA ARG A 202 8.20 -14.53 1.12
C ARG A 202 7.59 -14.49 2.53
N ILE A 203 6.84 -13.44 2.87
CA ILE A 203 6.18 -13.34 4.18
C ILE A 203 5.09 -14.41 4.36
N GLU A 204 4.45 -14.88 3.27
CA GLU A 204 3.48 -15.97 3.29
C GLU A 204 4.11 -17.29 3.74
N GLY A 205 5.34 -17.56 3.31
CA GLY A 205 6.07 -18.78 3.68
C GLY A 205 6.34 -18.90 5.18
N PHE A 206 6.44 -17.80 5.91
CA PHE A 206 6.61 -17.84 7.37
C PHE A 206 5.34 -18.28 8.13
N GLY A 207 4.16 -18.23 7.50
CA GLY A 207 2.90 -18.71 8.11
C GLY A 207 2.71 -20.22 7.98
N LYS A 208 3.19 -20.82 6.89
CA LYS A 208 2.99 -22.25 6.60
C LYS A 208 3.88 -23.17 7.42
N ASN A 209 5.11 -22.77 7.75
CA ASN A 209 6.06 -23.61 8.50
C ASN A 209 5.71 -23.80 9.99
N LYS A 210 4.70 -23.10 10.53
CA LYS A 210 4.25 -23.29 11.91
C LYS A 210 3.11 -24.31 12.06
N THR A 211 2.52 -24.75 10.95
CA THR A 211 1.40 -25.71 10.96
C THR A 211 1.88 -27.16 10.73
N GLU A 212 3.17 -27.36 10.40
CA GLU A 212 3.75 -28.69 10.12
C GLU A 212 4.80 -29.12 11.19
N ALA A 213 4.91 -28.39 12.29
CA ALA A 213 5.75 -28.73 13.45
C ALA A 213 4.88 -28.82 14.71
#